data_f0add3bba7c6d6b579a90b7c57de1d4d
#
_entry.id   f0add3bba7c6d6b579a90b7c57de1d4d
#
_cell.length_a   1.000
_cell.length_b   1.000
_cell.length_c   1.000
_cell.angle_alpha   90.00
_cell.angle_beta   90.00
_cell.angle_gamma   90.00
#
_symmetry.space_group_name_H-M   'P 1'
#
loop_
_entity.id
_entity.type
_entity.pdbx_description
1 polymer ?
#
loop_
_entity_poly.entity_id
_entity_poly.type
_entity_poly.pdbx_seq_one_letter_code
_entity_poly.pdbx_strand_id
1 'polypeptide(L)'
;LGQTSFSISSSELSASNSLVSVYIYILESRTTMEDVIKEANLSYTPTELGGMVTAQGVSNTGAFEITVTSTDPAEAELIANTIAKLLPDRIAEIVDGSSVRIVDYAIIPAHRAGPSLVKNTAMGILAGGFLAAAVVVVNFLLNDKSKEMIQCADDLKEMYPDIQVLSMIPDMRQSDKKNGYYSDYYGPVKSKQKGGADNGRKQGA
;
A
#
# COMPACT_ATOMS: atom_id res chain seq x y z
N LEU A 1 44.63 8.10 36.06
CA LEU A 1 43.38 8.62 35.50
C LEU A 1 42.52 7.44 35.08
N GLY A 2 41.65 6.96 36.01
CA GLY A 2 40.72 5.87 35.73
C GLY A 2 39.62 6.32 34.78
N GLN A 3 39.54 5.71 33.61
CA GLN A 3 38.37 5.79 32.76
C GLN A 3 37.27 4.93 33.40
N THR A 4 36.32 5.56 34.07
CA THR A 4 35.05 4.90 34.40
C THR A 4 34.26 4.72 33.11
N SER A 5 34.40 3.56 32.48
CA SER A 5 33.51 3.14 31.42
C SER A 5 32.12 2.93 32.01
N PHE A 6 31.20 3.83 31.71
CA PHE A 6 29.77 3.69 32.04
C PHE A 6 29.20 2.58 31.15
N SER A 7 29.24 1.35 31.64
CA SER A 7 28.56 0.24 30.98
C SER A 7 27.21 0.06 31.66
N ILE A 8 26.15 0.54 30.99
CA ILE A 8 24.79 0.23 31.41
C ILE A 8 24.59 -1.27 31.20
N SER A 9 24.29 -1.98 32.29
CA SER A 9 24.04 -3.41 32.19
C SER A 9 22.67 -3.68 31.53
N SER A 10 22.53 -4.81 30.86
CA SER A 10 21.27 -5.21 30.25
C SER A 10 20.13 -5.33 31.27
N SER A 11 20.42 -5.62 32.52
CA SER A 11 19.47 -5.67 33.62
C SER A 11 18.94 -4.27 34.00
N GLU A 12 19.84 -3.26 34.04
CA GLU A 12 19.47 -1.87 34.33
C GLU A 12 18.57 -1.30 33.19
N LEU A 13 18.90 -1.65 31.96
CA LEU A 13 18.11 -1.25 30.82
C LEU A 13 16.69 -1.91 30.81
N SER A 14 16.61 -3.19 31.17
CA SER A 14 15.34 -3.88 31.33
C SER A 14 14.48 -3.28 32.44
N ALA A 15 15.10 -2.94 33.58
CA ALA A 15 14.42 -2.27 34.69
C ALA A 15 13.90 -0.89 34.28
N SER A 16 14.72 -0.11 33.55
CA SER A 16 14.32 1.21 33.01
C SER A 16 13.13 1.11 32.06
N ASN A 17 13.16 0.14 31.14
CA ASN A 17 12.03 -0.08 30.20
C ASN A 17 10.74 -0.49 30.94
N SER A 18 10.85 -1.25 32.03
CA SER A 18 9.69 -1.61 32.86
C SER A 18 9.09 -0.39 33.56
N LEU A 19 9.92 0.54 34.04
CA LEU A 19 9.46 1.79 34.61
C LEU A 19 8.77 2.68 33.58
N VAL A 20 9.28 2.77 32.35
CA VAL A 20 8.63 3.51 31.26
C VAL A 20 7.20 3.01 31.03
N SER A 21 6.98 1.70 31.06
CA SER A 21 5.62 1.13 30.90
C SER A 21 4.69 1.56 32.04
N VAL A 22 5.20 1.64 33.26
CA VAL A 22 4.43 2.14 34.40
C VAL A 22 4.10 3.63 34.24
N TYR A 23 5.05 4.43 33.77
CA TYR A 23 4.83 5.87 33.54
C TYR A 23 3.81 6.13 32.45
N ILE A 24 3.82 5.35 31.37
CA ILE A 24 2.81 5.41 30.32
C ILE A 24 1.42 5.05 30.88
N TYR A 25 1.34 4.02 31.72
CA TYR A 25 0.08 3.65 32.36
C TYR A 25 -0.46 4.75 33.29
N ILE A 26 0.43 5.43 34.04
CA ILE A 26 0.04 6.58 34.88
C ILE A 26 -0.46 7.73 34.01
N LEU A 27 0.22 8.02 32.90
CA LEU A 27 -0.19 9.05 31.95
C LEU A 27 -1.59 8.78 31.39
N GLU A 28 -1.85 7.54 30.95
CA GLU A 28 -3.13 7.13 30.35
C GLU A 28 -4.25 6.99 31.39
N SER A 29 -3.97 7.16 32.66
CA SER A 29 -4.97 7.05 33.69
C SER A 29 -6.01 8.17 33.61
N ARG A 30 -7.26 7.84 33.92
CA ARG A 30 -8.37 8.80 33.93
C ARG A 30 -8.08 10.04 34.81
N THR A 31 -7.47 9.82 35.98
CA THR A 31 -7.15 10.92 36.91
C THR A 31 -6.15 11.90 36.32
N THR A 32 -5.09 11.39 35.65
CA THR A 32 -4.13 12.26 34.95
C THR A 32 -4.80 13.06 33.85
N MET A 33 -5.69 12.43 33.06
CA MET A 33 -6.45 13.15 32.04
C MET A 33 -7.38 14.21 32.59
N GLU A 34 -8.04 13.95 33.75
CA GLU A 34 -8.86 14.95 34.47
C GLU A 34 -8.02 16.14 34.94
N ASP A 35 -6.81 15.92 35.45
CA ASP A 35 -5.90 16.97 35.86
C ASP A 35 -5.41 17.83 34.71
N VAL A 36 -5.10 17.22 33.60
CA VAL A 36 -4.70 17.92 32.35
C VAL A 36 -5.86 18.77 31.83
N ILE A 37 -7.08 18.24 31.81
CA ILE A 37 -8.29 18.98 31.38
C ILE A 37 -8.50 20.23 32.25
N LYS A 38 -8.35 20.11 33.59
CA LYS A 38 -8.50 21.21 34.50
C LYS A 38 -7.40 22.27 34.30
N GLU A 39 -6.17 21.86 34.22
CA GLU A 39 -5.01 22.77 34.10
C GLU A 39 -5.00 23.52 32.77
N ALA A 40 -5.29 22.81 31.66
CA ALA A 40 -5.36 23.42 30.33
C ALA A 40 -6.72 24.06 30.01
N ASN A 41 -7.68 23.99 30.94
CA ASN A 41 -9.06 24.51 30.79
C ASN A 41 -9.75 24.03 29.51
N LEU A 42 -9.68 22.71 29.27
CA LEU A 42 -10.23 22.07 28.08
C LEU A 42 -11.69 21.66 28.24
N SER A 43 -12.42 21.60 27.14
CA SER A 43 -13.82 21.18 27.11
C SER A 43 -14.01 19.69 26.75
N TYR A 44 -13.00 18.88 26.92
CA TYR A 44 -13.02 17.43 26.61
C TYR A 44 -13.39 16.59 27.82
N THR A 45 -13.91 15.42 27.57
CA THR A 45 -13.98 14.36 28.58
C THR A 45 -12.64 13.63 28.70
N PRO A 46 -12.33 13.00 29.85
CA PRO A 46 -11.09 12.24 30.02
C PRO A 46 -10.91 11.14 28.96
N THR A 47 -11.99 10.53 28.49
CA THR A 47 -11.96 9.49 27.44
C THR A 47 -11.62 10.07 26.07
N GLU A 48 -12.18 11.23 25.74
CA GLU A 48 -11.87 11.92 24.47
C GLU A 48 -10.41 12.36 24.45
N LEU A 49 -9.93 13.00 25.53
CA LEU A 49 -8.54 13.40 25.65
C LEU A 49 -7.60 12.19 25.58
N GLY A 50 -7.92 11.10 26.25
CA GLY A 50 -7.16 9.85 26.19
C GLY A 50 -7.05 9.26 24.78
N GLY A 51 -8.09 9.45 23.93
CA GLY A 51 -8.05 9.07 22.52
C GLY A 51 -7.17 9.96 21.63
N MET A 52 -6.88 11.19 22.10
CA MET A 52 -6.01 12.16 21.41
C MET A 52 -4.54 12.01 21.80
N VAL A 53 -4.25 11.40 22.97
CA VAL A 53 -2.91 11.23 23.54
C VAL A 53 -2.42 9.81 23.31
N THR A 54 -1.21 9.66 22.80
CA THR A 54 -0.54 8.37 22.66
C THR A 54 0.86 8.48 23.24
N ALA A 55 1.29 7.49 24.02
CA ALA A 55 2.64 7.44 24.55
C ALA A 55 3.33 6.15 24.16
N GLN A 56 4.62 6.23 23.84
CA GLN A 56 5.42 5.07 23.52
C GLN A 56 6.84 5.18 24.03
N GLY A 57 7.40 4.06 24.52
CA GLY A 57 8.79 4.01 24.94
C GLY A 57 9.75 4.09 23.75
N VAL A 58 10.80 4.88 23.90
CA VAL A 58 11.89 4.93 22.92
C VAL A 58 12.85 3.77 23.20
N SER A 59 12.98 2.86 22.25
CA SER A 59 13.75 1.63 22.41
C SER A 59 15.16 1.88 22.96
N ASN A 60 15.55 1.13 24.01
CA ASN A 60 16.87 1.12 24.61
C ASN A 60 17.37 2.45 25.22
N THR A 61 16.46 3.37 25.57
CA THR A 61 16.87 4.68 26.13
C THR A 61 16.33 4.94 27.53
N GLY A 62 15.33 4.20 28.00
CA GLY A 62 14.59 4.53 29.22
C GLY A 62 13.78 5.84 29.13
N ALA A 63 13.64 6.39 27.94
CA ALA A 63 12.80 7.54 27.63
C ALA A 63 11.49 7.10 27.00
N PHE A 64 10.49 7.98 27.00
CA PHE A 64 9.24 7.80 26.27
C PHE A 64 8.82 9.10 25.58
N GLU A 65 8.10 8.95 24.51
CA GLU A 65 7.57 10.04 23.69
C GLU A 65 6.06 10.12 23.87
N ILE A 66 5.55 11.34 24.00
CA ILE A 66 4.13 11.64 24.08
C ILE A 66 3.72 12.34 22.79
N THR A 67 2.76 11.77 22.09
CA THR A 67 2.20 12.34 20.85
C THR A 67 0.75 12.75 21.12
N VAL A 68 0.42 14.00 20.85
CA VAL A 68 -0.95 14.51 20.91
C VAL A 68 -1.45 14.81 19.52
N THR A 69 -2.64 14.30 19.19
CA THR A 69 -3.29 14.51 17.90
C THR A 69 -4.54 15.33 18.08
N SER A 70 -4.57 16.55 17.55
CA SER A 70 -5.75 17.42 17.50
C SER A 70 -5.95 17.99 16.10
N THR A 71 -7.14 18.51 15.84
CA THR A 71 -7.45 19.28 14.62
C THR A 71 -6.85 20.69 14.65
N ASP A 72 -6.62 21.21 15.86
CA ASP A 72 -5.93 22.48 16.10
C ASP A 72 -4.50 22.22 16.60
N PRO A 73 -3.48 22.63 15.82
CA PRO A 73 -2.09 22.44 16.20
C PRO A 73 -1.68 23.22 17.48
N ALA A 74 -2.28 24.37 17.74
CA ALA A 74 -2.00 25.13 18.95
C ALA A 74 -2.56 24.44 20.19
N GLU A 75 -3.73 23.84 20.09
CA GLU A 75 -4.32 23.02 21.14
C GLU A 75 -3.51 21.76 21.41
N ALA A 76 -3.02 21.07 20.36
CA ALA A 76 -2.15 19.91 20.50
C ALA A 76 -0.86 20.24 21.26
N GLU A 77 -0.23 21.37 20.94
CA GLU A 77 0.94 21.87 21.67
C GLU A 77 0.63 22.16 23.13
N LEU A 78 -0.49 22.85 23.41
CA LEU A 78 -0.92 23.18 24.77
C LEU A 78 -1.12 21.92 25.60
N ILE A 79 -1.84 20.93 25.07
CA ILE A 79 -2.10 19.66 25.76
C ILE A 79 -0.80 18.94 26.06
N ALA A 80 0.08 18.78 25.04
CA ALA A 80 1.34 18.06 25.18
C ALA A 80 2.26 18.73 26.24
N ASN A 81 2.36 20.06 26.22
CA ASN A 81 3.18 20.81 27.17
C ASN A 81 2.57 20.80 28.59
N THR A 82 1.25 20.78 28.72
CA THR A 82 0.56 20.64 30.02
C THR A 82 0.82 19.25 30.61
N ILE A 83 0.72 18.19 29.80
CA ILE A 83 1.07 16.83 30.21
C ILE A 83 2.53 16.78 30.65
N ALA A 84 3.46 17.33 29.88
CA ALA A 84 4.90 17.33 30.19
C ALA A 84 5.19 18.00 31.53
N LYS A 85 4.44 19.03 31.92
CA LYS A 85 4.59 19.72 33.20
C LYS A 85 3.99 18.96 34.37
N LEU A 86 2.82 18.35 34.21
CA LEU A 86 2.11 17.66 35.29
C LEU A 86 2.65 16.26 35.57
N LEU A 87 3.08 15.56 34.53
CA LEU A 87 3.43 14.15 34.61
C LEU A 87 4.58 13.83 35.56
N PRO A 88 5.69 14.61 35.64
CA PRO A 88 6.76 14.35 36.61
C PRO A 88 6.29 14.34 38.07
N ASP A 89 5.45 15.31 38.45
CA ASP A 89 4.91 15.42 39.81
C ASP A 89 3.97 14.26 40.11
N ARG A 90 3.15 13.88 39.12
CA ARG A 90 2.22 12.76 39.25
C ARG A 90 2.95 11.41 39.40
N ILE A 91 4.02 11.22 38.65
CA ILE A 91 4.86 10.01 38.74
C ILE A 91 5.57 9.97 40.10
N ALA A 92 6.12 11.09 40.57
CA ALA A 92 6.78 11.16 41.86
C ALA A 92 5.83 10.89 43.05
N GLU A 93 4.53 11.25 42.90
CA GLU A 93 3.49 10.96 43.88
C GLU A 93 3.17 9.45 43.98
N ILE A 94 3.19 8.74 42.85
CA ILE A 94 2.74 7.35 42.76
C ILE A 94 3.91 6.36 42.93
N VAL A 95 5.10 6.70 42.42
CA VAL A 95 6.27 5.84 42.38
C VAL A 95 7.39 6.44 43.22
N ASP A 96 7.52 5.99 44.45
CA ASP A 96 8.52 6.47 45.37
C ASP A 96 9.94 6.39 44.80
N GLY A 97 10.68 7.48 44.92
CA GLY A 97 12.09 7.55 44.48
C GLY A 97 12.27 7.67 42.97
N SER A 98 11.20 7.76 42.19
CA SER A 98 11.30 8.03 40.76
C SER A 98 11.46 9.51 40.44
N SER A 99 12.18 9.82 39.37
CA SER A 99 12.25 11.17 38.82
C SER A 99 12.25 11.12 37.30
N VAL A 100 11.34 11.88 36.71
CA VAL A 100 11.25 12.04 35.25
C VAL A 100 11.65 13.46 34.91
N ARG A 101 12.41 13.64 33.84
CA ARG A 101 12.81 14.96 33.35
C ARG A 101 12.32 15.13 31.92
N ILE A 102 11.83 16.32 31.63
CA ILE A 102 11.46 16.72 30.28
C ILE A 102 12.75 16.85 29.48
N VAL A 103 12.83 16.15 28.36
CA VAL A 103 13.95 16.25 27.41
C VAL A 103 13.67 17.37 26.41
N ASP A 104 12.43 17.43 25.89
CA ASP A 104 12.03 18.42 24.92
C ASP A 104 10.56 18.78 25.10
N TYR A 105 10.18 20.00 24.73
CA TYR A 105 8.81 20.48 24.75
C TYR A 105 8.17 20.35 23.38
N ALA A 106 6.86 20.16 23.36
CA ALA A 106 6.10 20.16 22.12
C ALA A 106 6.15 21.53 21.45
N ILE A 107 6.25 21.53 20.15
CA ILE A 107 6.19 22.71 19.28
C ILE A 107 5.07 22.55 18.27
N ILE A 108 4.54 23.66 17.78
CA ILE A 108 3.51 23.65 16.73
C ILE A 108 4.10 22.98 15.48
N PRO A 109 3.48 21.88 14.99
CA PRO A 109 3.99 21.19 13.82
C PRO A 109 3.83 22.04 12.55
N ALA A 110 4.89 22.14 11.74
CA ALA A 110 4.86 22.85 10.45
C ALA A 110 4.02 22.12 9.38
N HIS A 111 3.78 20.82 9.56
CA HIS A 111 3.06 19.97 8.62
C HIS A 111 2.00 19.13 9.32
N ARG A 112 0.91 18.84 8.59
CA ARG A 112 -0.15 17.96 9.11
C ARG A 112 0.35 16.51 9.21
N ALA A 113 0.09 15.88 10.35
CA ALA A 113 0.44 14.46 10.58
C ALA A 113 -0.44 13.49 9.77
N GLY A 114 -1.65 13.88 9.38
CA GLY A 114 -2.56 13.04 8.58
C GLY A 114 -3.86 13.76 8.19
N PRO A 115 -4.75 13.12 7.46
CA PRO A 115 -4.50 11.94 6.64
C PRO A 115 -3.64 12.25 5.40
N SER A 116 -2.72 11.36 5.02
CA SER A 116 -1.94 11.58 3.80
C SER A 116 -2.82 11.29 2.57
N LEU A 117 -3.25 12.34 1.86
CA LEU A 117 -4.08 12.23 0.66
C LEU A 117 -3.45 11.30 -0.38
N VAL A 118 -2.12 11.36 -0.53
CA VAL A 118 -1.38 10.52 -1.48
C VAL A 118 -1.52 9.03 -1.16
N LYS A 119 -1.35 8.63 0.12
CA LYS A 119 -1.50 7.23 0.54
C LYS A 119 -2.94 6.73 0.35
N ASN A 120 -3.93 7.54 0.74
CA ASN A 120 -5.33 7.16 0.63
C ASN A 120 -5.78 7.07 -0.83
N THR A 121 -5.33 8.00 -1.70
CA THR A 121 -5.61 7.97 -3.14
C THR A 121 -4.96 6.76 -3.80
N ALA A 122 -3.70 6.46 -3.50
CA ALA A 122 -3.01 5.29 -4.04
C ALA A 122 -3.73 3.98 -3.63
N MET A 123 -4.14 3.87 -2.37
CA MET A 123 -4.91 2.72 -1.89
C MET A 123 -6.27 2.61 -2.61
N GLY A 124 -6.96 3.73 -2.83
CA GLY A 124 -8.22 3.77 -3.58
C GLY A 124 -8.07 3.33 -5.04
N ILE A 125 -7.01 3.79 -5.73
CA ILE A 125 -6.71 3.39 -7.11
C ILE A 125 -6.41 1.89 -7.19
N LEU A 126 -5.61 1.34 -6.26
CA LEU A 126 -5.32 -0.10 -6.24
C LEU A 126 -6.58 -0.94 -6.00
N ALA A 127 -7.39 -0.57 -5.01
CA ALA A 127 -8.64 -1.28 -4.72
C ALA A 127 -9.65 -1.18 -5.88
N GLY A 128 -9.81 0.02 -6.45
CA GLY A 128 -10.69 0.26 -7.59
C GLY A 128 -10.22 -0.47 -8.85
N GLY A 129 -8.92 -0.46 -9.13
CA GLY A 129 -8.32 -1.19 -10.25
C GLY A 129 -8.53 -2.71 -10.14
N PHE A 130 -8.36 -3.27 -8.95
CA PHE A 130 -8.61 -4.69 -8.71
C PHE A 130 -10.08 -5.08 -8.92
N LEU A 131 -11.02 -4.27 -8.41
CA LEU A 131 -12.45 -4.49 -8.62
C LEU A 131 -12.83 -4.39 -10.11
N ALA A 132 -12.31 -3.40 -10.82
CA ALA A 132 -12.56 -3.24 -12.26
C ALA A 132 -12.03 -4.44 -13.04
N ALA A 133 -10.83 -4.91 -12.76
CA ALA A 133 -10.27 -6.11 -13.39
C ALA A 133 -11.13 -7.36 -13.10
N ALA A 134 -11.59 -7.53 -11.86
CA ALA A 134 -12.48 -8.63 -11.50
C ALA A 134 -13.80 -8.61 -12.29
N VAL A 135 -14.41 -7.43 -12.44
CA VAL A 135 -15.64 -7.27 -13.24
C VAL A 135 -15.39 -7.62 -14.71
N VAL A 136 -14.27 -7.19 -15.30
CA VAL A 136 -13.91 -7.53 -16.68
C VAL A 136 -13.74 -9.04 -16.85
N VAL A 137 -13.01 -9.71 -15.94
CA VAL A 137 -12.82 -11.16 -15.99
C VAL A 137 -14.13 -11.91 -15.84
N VAL A 138 -15.00 -11.50 -14.90
CA VAL A 138 -16.32 -12.12 -14.72
C VAL A 138 -17.19 -11.94 -15.98
N ASN A 139 -17.23 -10.74 -16.56
CA ASN A 139 -17.94 -10.49 -17.83
C ASN A 139 -17.37 -11.33 -18.97
N PHE A 140 -16.05 -11.46 -19.06
CA PHE A 140 -15.41 -12.29 -20.07
C PHE A 140 -15.83 -13.76 -19.91
N LEU A 141 -15.76 -14.32 -18.70
CA LEU A 141 -16.14 -15.71 -18.42
C LEU A 141 -17.63 -15.98 -18.63
N LEU A 142 -18.51 -15.02 -18.30
CA LEU A 142 -19.95 -15.17 -18.52
C LEU A 142 -20.33 -15.01 -19.98
N ASN A 143 -19.64 -14.14 -20.72
CA ASN A 143 -19.93 -13.87 -22.14
C ASN A 143 -19.29 -14.89 -23.12
N ASP A 144 -18.28 -15.65 -22.63
CA ASP A 144 -17.61 -16.66 -23.46
C ASP A 144 -18.55 -17.84 -23.82
N LYS A 145 -19.63 -18.02 -23.06
CA LYS A 145 -20.69 -19.01 -23.39
C LYS A 145 -21.59 -18.63 -24.58
N SER A 146 -21.45 -17.43 -25.12
CA SER A 146 -22.33 -16.93 -26.18
C SER A 146 -21.69 -16.89 -27.58
N LYS A 147 -20.46 -17.38 -27.73
CA LYS A 147 -19.77 -17.44 -29.02
C LYS A 147 -19.37 -18.86 -29.40
N GLU A 148 -20.33 -19.76 -29.39
CA GLU A 148 -20.32 -20.89 -30.33
C GLU A 148 -20.60 -20.36 -31.75
N MET A 149 -19.73 -19.46 -32.21
CA MET A 149 -19.74 -19.09 -33.60
C MET A 149 -18.98 -20.16 -34.36
N ILE A 150 -19.69 -20.98 -35.10
CA ILE A 150 -19.14 -22.00 -35.99
C ILE A 150 -18.12 -21.29 -36.91
N GLN A 151 -16.82 -21.47 -36.66
CA GLN A 151 -15.77 -20.84 -37.44
C GLN A 151 -15.10 -21.82 -38.40
N CYS A 152 -15.24 -23.10 -38.17
CA CYS A 152 -14.67 -24.15 -38.98
C CYS A 152 -15.71 -25.24 -39.31
N ALA A 153 -15.54 -25.96 -40.44
CA ALA A 153 -16.35 -27.10 -40.81
C ALA A 153 -16.27 -28.27 -39.83
N ASP A 154 -15.17 -28.30 -39.06
CA ASP A 154 -14.94 -29.34 -38.03
C ASP A 154 -15.83 -29.09 -36.80
N ASP A 155 -16.07 -27.83 -36.41
CA ASP A 155 -16.99 -27.46 -35.34
C ASP A 155 -18.42 -27.88 -35.65
N LEU A 156 -18.82 -27.80 -36.96
CA LEU A 156 -20.11 -28.23 -37.41
C LEU A 156 -20.31 -29.75 -37.32
N LYS A 157 -19.24 -30.54 -37.59
CA LYS A 157 -19.28 -31.99 -37.47
C LYS A 157 -19.34 -32.47 -36.01
N GLU A 158 -18.69 -31.75 -35.09
CA GLU A 158 -18.70 -32.08 -33.67
C GLU A 158 -20.07 -31.76 -33.06
N MET A 159 -20.72 -30.69 -33.52
CA MET A 159 -22.02 -30.24 -33.00
C MET A 159 -23.19 -31.02 -33.59
N TYR A 160 -23.08 -31.47 -34.83
CA TYR A 160 -24.13 -32.21 -35.58
C TYR A 160 -23.54 -33.42 -36.32
N PRO A 161 -23.27 -34.55 -35.67
CA PRO A 161 -22.66 -35.73 -36.29
C PRO A 161 -23.49 -36.37 -37.37
N ASP A 162 -24.80 -36.10 -37.43
CA ASP A 162 -25.75 -36.67 -38.43
C ASP A 162 -25.81 -35.86 -39.74
N ILE A 163 -25.13 -34.69 -39.82
CA ILE A 163 -25.18 -33.84 -41.00
C ILE A 163 -23.93 -34.03 -41.84
N GLN A 164 -24.05 -34.51 -43.07
CA GLN A 164 -22.94 -34.60 -44.02
C GLN A 164 -22.65 -33.24 -44.66
N VAL A 165 -21.47 -32.69 -44.40
CA VAL A 165 -20.96 -31.49 -45.05
C VAL A 165 -20.59 -31.85 -46.48
N LEU A 166 -21.40 -31.45 -47.44
CA LEU A 166 -21.25 -31.82 -48.89
C LEU A 166 -20.22 -30.96 -49.59
N SER A 167 -20.09 -29.69 -49.29
CA SER A 167 -19.04 -28.85 -49.84
C SER A 167 -18.84 -27.60 -49.02
N MET A 168 -17.64 -27.02 -49.07
CA MET A 168 -17.28 -25.76 -48.43
C MET A 168 -16.98 -24.72 -49.51
N ILE A 169 -17.68 -23.60 -49.54
CA ILE A 169 -17.43 -22.51 -50.47
C ILE A 169 -16.48 -21.52 -49.78
N PRO A 170 -15.25 -21.36 -50.26
CA PRO A 170 -14.33 -20.40 -49.66
C PRO A 170 -14.79 -18.96 -49.95
N ASP A 171 -14.74 -18.08 -48.96
CA ASP A 171 -15.01 -16.66 -49.13
C ASP A 171 -13.91 -16.04 -50.02
N MET A 172 -14.27 -15.59 -51.19
CA MET A 172 -13.36 -14.96 -52.15
C MET A 172 -13.11 -13.48 -51.87
N ARG A 173 -13.49 -12.96 -50.71
CA ARG A 173 -13.10 -11.61 -50.31
C ARG A 173 -11.62 -11.59 -50.00
N GLN A 174 -10.86 -11.03 -50.89
CA GLN A 174 -9.42 -10.79 -50.79
C GLN A 174 -9.15 -9.88 -49.57
N SER A 175 -8.85 -10.52 -48.43
CA SER A 175 -8.41 -9.83 -47.26
C SER A 175 -6.87 -9.84 -47.24
N ASP A 176 -6.29 -8.66 -47.39
CA ASP A 176 -4.82 -8.41 -47.31
C ASP A 176 -4.21 -8.70 -45.91
N LYS A 177 -4.66 -9.72 -45.22
CA LYS A 177 -4.05 -10.17 -43.98
C LYS A 177 -3.39 -11.51 -44.18
N LYS A 178 -2.08 -11.48 -44.22
CA LYS A 178 -1.09 -12.56 -44.32
C LYS A 178 -1.18 -13.64 -43.21
N ASN A 179 -2.33 -14.09 -42.79
CA ASN A 179 -2.46 -15.24 -41.89
C ASN A 179 -3.87 -15.87 -42.04
N GLY A 180 -4.19 -16.35 -43.23
CA GLY A 180 -5.35 -17.18 -43.45
C GLY A 180 -4.95 -18.64 -43.55
N TYR A 181 -5.62 -19.52 -42.84
CA TYR A 181 -5.46 -20.97 -42.78
C TYR A 181 -5.50 -21.66 -44.20
N TYR A 182 -5.85 -20.92 -45.23
CA TYR A 182 -5.98 -21.39 -46.64
C TYR A 182 -4.76 -21.09 -47.49
N SER A 183 -3.71 -20.40 -47.00
CA SER A 183 -2.55 -20.08 -47.84
C SER A 183 -1.69 -21.31 -48.13
N ASP A 184 -1.79 -22.39 -47.35
CA ASP A 184 -1.01 -23.59 -47.52
C ASP A 184 -1.61 -24.59 -48.50
N TYR A 185 -2.92 -24.50 -48.81
CA TYR A 185 -3.56 -25.46 -49.71
C TYR A 185 -3.58 -25.03 -51.17
N TYR A 186 -3.46 -23.73 -51.48
CA TYR A 186 -3.40 -23.18 -52.84
C TYR A 186 -2.17 -22.27 -52.99
N GLY A 187 -1.00 -22.75 -52.64
CA GLY A 187 0.27 -22.07 -52.94
C GLY A 187 0.43 -21.93 -54.47
N PRO A 188 1.00 -20.82 -54.96
CA PRO A 188 1.14 -20.59 -56.39
C PRO A 188 1.97 -21.70 -56.99
N VAL A 189 1.44 -22.39 -58.02
CA VAL A 189 2.13 -23.33 -58.87
C VAL A 189 3.37 -22.63 -59.43
N LYS A 190 4.56 -23.01 -59.01
CA LYS A 190 5.80 -22.52 -59.56
C LYS A 190 5.87 -23.01 -61.03
N SER A 191 5.53 -22.14 -61.97
CA SER A 191 5.87 -22.33 -63.37
C SER A 191 7.39 -22.33 -63.49
N LYS A 192 7.96 -23.51 -63.85
CA LYS A 192 9.34 -23.65 -64.27
C LYS A 192 9.54 -22.81 -65.52
N GLN A 193 10.10 -21.66 -65.44
CA GLN A 193 10.67 -20.95 -66.58
C GLN A 193 12.13 -21.35 -66.72
N LYS A 194 12.35 -22.09 -67.79
CA LYS A 194 13.62 -22.50 -68.32
C LYS A 194 14.36 -21.32 -68.93
N GLY A 195 15.63 -21.18 -68.58
CA GLY A 195 16.77 -20.89 -69.48
C GLY A 195 16.81 -19.53 -70.17
N GLY A 196 17.91 -18.88 -69.97
CA GLY A 196 18.40 -17.81 -70.81
C GLY A 196 19.67 -17.23 -70.21
N ALA A 197 20.78 -17.79 -70.64
CA ALA A 197 22.09 -17.18 -70.46
C ALA A 197 22.19 -15.89 -71.25
N ASP A 198 22.88 -14.90 -70.75
CA ASP A 198 23.90 -14.12 -71.50
C ASP A 198 24.51 -13.08 -70.55
N ASN A 199 25.72 -13.17 -70.34
CA ASN A 199 26.94 -12.52 -70.76
C ASN A 199 26.89 -10.97 -70.81
N GLY A 200 27.81 -10.36 -70.12
CA GLY A 200 28.42 -9.17 -70.66
C GLY A 200 28.74 -8.02 -69.73
N ARG A 201 29.92 -8.05 -69.17
CA ARG A 201 30.96 -7.01 -69.38
C ARG A 201 30.79 -5.61 -68.71
N LYS A 202 31.67 -5.44 -67.75
CA LYS A 202 32.77 -4.43 -67.75
C LYS A 202 32.52 -2.98 -67.43
N GLN A 203 33.35 -2.55 -66.52
CA GLN A 203 34.11 -1.27 -66.41
C GLN A 203 33.29 -0.08 -65.93
N GLY A 204 33.69 0.66 -64.98
CA GLY A 204 34.99 1.11 -64.50
C GLY A 204 34.87 2.62 -64.22
N ALA A 205 35.37 3.03 -63.21
CA ALA A 205 36.01 4.24 -62.77
C ALA A 205 35.71 4.53 -61.28
#